data_0fb83c54a0295f7d6168cd2837dbcca3
#
_entry.id   0fb83c54a0295f7d6168cd2837dbcca3
#
_cell.length_a   1.000
_cell.length_b   1.000
_cell.length_c   1.000
_cell.angle_alpha   90.00
_cell.angle_beta   90.00
_cell.angle_gamma   90.00
#
_symmetry.space_group_name_H-M   'P 1'
#
loop_
_entity.id
_entity.type
_entity.pdbx_description
1 polymer ?
#
loop_
_entity_poly.entity_id
_entity_poly.type
_entity_poly.pdbx_seq_one_letter_code
_entity_poly.pdbx_strand_id
1 'polypeptide(L)'
;HFETDGNKLMLNGVWDFRWYETIAEKAADFYRTDFDASGWDTIPVPGMWEMNGYGDPVYVNVGYAWKGHFENNPPYPADWHNYAGQYRRTFVLDDSWKGKDVFLHIGSATSNVRVWVNGKEVGYSEDSKLEARFDITRFVKNGENLIALEIFRWCAGTYLEDQDFWR
;
A
#
# COMPACT_ATOMS: atom_id res chain seq x y z
N HIS A 1 4.42 -15.15 -14.58
CA HIS A 1 4.15 -14.10 -15.57
C HIS A 1 2.79 -14.36 -16.18
N PHE A 2 1.85 -13.48 -15.89
CA PHE A 2 0.59 -13.47 -16.62
C PHE A 2 0.81 -12.56 -17.84
N GLU A 3 0.96 -13.13 -19.01
CA GLU A 3 0.85 -12.38 -20.25
C GLU A 3 -0.61 -11.92 -20.38
N THR A 4 -0.84 -10.63 -20.40
CA THR A 4 -2.16 -10.09 -20.67
C THR A 4 -2.15 -9.55 -22.09
N ASP A 5 -2.96 -10.10 -22.97
CA ASP A 5 -3.24 -9.54 -24.30
C ASP A 5 -4.08 -8.24 -24.20
N GLY A 6 -4.16 -7.69 -23.01
CA GLY A 6 -4.99 -6.56 -22.69
C GLY A 6 -4.24 -5.22 -22.58
N ASN A 7 -5.01 -4.17 -22.39
CA ASN A 7 -4.48 -2.84 -22.11
C ASN A 7 -3.70 -2.85 -20.80
N LYS A 8 -2.63 -2.06 -20.73
CA LYS A 8 -1.84 -1.87 -19.53
C LYS A 8 -1.70 -0.38 -19.26
N LEU A 9 -2.05 0.04 -18.06
CA LEU A 9 -1.86 1.39 -17.54
C LEU A 9 -0.87 1.35 -16.38
N MET A 10 0.26 2.04 -16.52
CA MET A 10 1.24 2.14 -15.44
C MET A 10 0.85 3.26 -14.47
N LEU A 11 0.73 2.91 -13.20
CA LEU A 11 0.45 3.87 -12.13
C LEU A 11 1.73 4.29 -11.37
N ASN A 12 2.90 3.93 -11.88
CA ASN A 12 4.18 4.42 -11.36
C ASN A 12 4.29 5.94 -11.56
N GLY A 13 4.95 6.61 -10.63
CA GLY A 13 5.17 8.06 -10.69
C GLY A 13 4.89 8.73 -9.36
N VAL A 14 4.49 9.99 -9.39
CA VAL A 14 4.23 10.77 -8.17
C VAL A 14 2.81 10.52 -7.68
N TRP A 15 2.69 10.26 -6.38
CA TRP A 15 1.41 10.07 -5.69
C TRP A 15 1.27 11.09 -4.56
N ASP A 16 0.06 11.53 -4.26
CA ASP A 16 -0.22 12.24 -3.01
C ASP A 16 0.00 11.29 -1.85
N PHE A 17 0.68 11.78 -0.82
CA PHE A 17 1.17 10.94 0.27
C PHE A 17 1.06 11.64 1.62
N ARG A 18 0.65 10.89 2.63
CA ARG A 18 0.74 11.31 4.02
C ARG A 18 1.30 10.20 4.87
N TRP A 19 2.36 10.53 5.59
CA TRP A 19 2.99 9.64 6.56
C TRP A 19 2.56 10.00 7.97
N TYR A 20 2.43 8.98 8.81
CA TYR A 20 2.08 9.09 10.22
C TYR A 20 3.03 8.25 11.06
N GLU A 21 3.44 8.78 12.21
CA GLU A 21 4.35 8.11 13.13
C GLU A 21 3.67 6.92 13.83
N THR A 22 2.36 6.99 13.99
CA THR A 22 1.55 5.92 14.56
C THR A 22 0.30 5.68 13.73
N ILE A 23 -0.21 4.45 13.76
CA ILE A 23 -1.48 4.10 13.08
C ILE A 23 -2.68 4.81 13.70
N ALA A 24 -2.59 5.27 14.96
CA ALA A 24 -3.67 5.98 15.65
C ALA A 24 -3.91 7.40 15.08
N GLU A 25 -2.89 8.01 14.48
CA GLU A 25 -2.94 9.38 13.95
C GLU A 25 -3.46 9.46 12.51
N LYS A 26 -3.57 8.32 11.84
CA LYS A 26 -3.96 8.27 10.43
C LYS A 26 -5.35 8.81 10.18
N ALA A 27 -5.55 9.44 9.02
CA ALA A 27 -6.87 9.92 8.61
C ALA A 27 -7.83 8.73 8.34
N ALA A 28 -8.98 8.73 9.00
CA ALA A 28 -9.94 7.63 8.89
C ALA A 28 -10.59 7.54 7.50
N ASP A 29 -10.88 8.69 6.90
CA ASP A 29 -11.70 8.80 5.68
C ASP A 29 -10.89 9.18 4.43
N PHE A 30 -9.59 9.03 4.46
CA PHE A 30 -8.68 9.46 3.40
C PHE A 30 -9.00 8.88 2.01
N TYR A 31 -9.67 7.74 1.96
CA TYR A 31 -10.03 7.03 0.72
C TYR A 31 -11.26 7.61 0.02
N ARG A 32 -12.00 8.51 0.68
CA ARG A 32 -13.21 9.11 0.11
C ARG A 32 -12.87 10.00 -1.07
N THR A 33 -13.76 10.04 -2.05
CA THR A 33 -13.57 10.86 -3.25
C THR A 33 -13.67 12.36 -2.98
N ASP A 34 -14.34 12.75 -1.90
CA ASP A 34 -14.52 14.13 -1.44
C ASP A 34 -13.52 14.55 -0.35
N PHE A 35 -12.55 13.69 -0.02
CA PHE A 35 -11.52 14.00 0.97
C PHE A 35 -10.53 15.05 0.40
N ASP A 36 -10.27 16.09 1.17
CA ASP A 36 -9.28 17.12 0.83
C ASP A 36 -7.86 16.68 1.21
N ALA A 37 -7.08 16.33 0.22
CA ALA A 37 -5.67 15.97 0.35
C ALA A 37 -4.72 17.12 -0.06
N SER A 38 -5.19 18.36 -0.21
CA SER A 38 -4.38 19.49 -0.68
C SER A 38 -3.17 19.83 0.21
N GLY A 39 -3.25 19.45 1.50
CA GLY A 39 -2.13 19.61 2.46
C GLY A 39 -1.22 18.39 2.56
N TRP A 40 -1.34 17.42 1.67
CA TRP A 40 -0.48 16.24 1.66
C TRP A 40 0.83 16.50 0.91
N ASP A 41 1.85 15.74 1.28
CA ASP A 41 3.10 15.68 0.53
C ASP A 41 2.94 14.82 -0.72
N THR A 42 4.04 14.63 -1.43
CA THR A 42 4.09 13.69 -2.56
C THR A 42 5.25 12.73 -2.40
N ILE A 43 5.09 11.51 -2.95
CA ILE A 43 6.13 10.49 -2.91
C ILE A 43 6.23 9.80 -4.29
N PRO A 44 7.45 9.45 -4.76
CA PRO A 44 7.58 8.60 -5.94
C PRO A 44 7.17 7.16 -5.63
N VAL A 45 6.41 6.55 -6.53
CA VAL A 45 6.02 5.13 -6.48
C VAL A 45 6.50 4.46 -7.77
N PRO A 46 7.26 3.36 -7.70
CA PRO A 46 7.73 2.69 -6.49
C PRO A 46 8.77 3.52 -5.72
N GLY A 47 8.80 3.36 -4.41
CA GLY A 47 9.75 4.05 -3.53
C GLY A 47 9.63 3.54 -2.10
N MET A 48 10.70 3.71 -1.34
CA MET A 48 10.75 3.40 0.10
C MET A 48 10.59 4.69 0.90
N TRP A 49 9.88 4.63 2.00
CA TRP A 49 9.65 5.79 2.89
C TRP A 49 10.98 6.40 3.36
N GLU A 50 11.87 5.54 3.84
CA GLU A 50 13.14 5.92 4.42
C GLU A 50 14.06 6.64 3.41
N MET A 51 13.99 6.26 2.14
CA MET A 51 14.73 6.94 1.06
C MET A 51 14.13 8.30 0.69
N ASN A 52 12.90 8.57 1.14
CA ASN A 52 12.19 9.83 0.92
C ASN A 52 12.09 10.68 2.20
N GLY A 53 12.82 10.31 3.26
CA GLY A 53 12.92 11.09 4.49
C GLY A 53 11.84 10.79 5.54
N TYR A 54 11.12 9.67 5.41
CA TYR A 54 10.08 9.26 6.35
C TYR A 54 10.50 8.03 7.14
N GLY A 55 10.37 8.11 8.46
CA GLY A 55 10.74 7.01 9.36
C GLY A 55 12.23 6.72 9.41
N ASP A 56 12.56 5.59 9.97
CA ASP A 56 13.93 5.11 10.13
C ASP A 56 14.10 3.73 9.45
N PRO A 57 15.26 3.50 8.83
CA PRO A 57 15.52 2.23 8.17
C PRO A 57 15.64 1.11 9.20
N VAL A 58 15.07 -0.05 8.89
CA VAL A 58 15.28 -1.29 9.61
C VAL A 58 16.22 -2.16 8.81
N TYR A 59 17.39 -2.39 9.36
CA TYR A 59 18.31 -3.38 8.83
C TYR A 59 18.54 -4.47 9.87
N VAL A 60 18.10 -5.67 9.56
CA VAL A 60 18.32 -6.85 10.39
C VAL A 60 18.84 -7.97 9.49
N ASN A 61 20.06 -8.40 9.72
CA ASN A 61 20.65 -9.51 8.98
C ASN A 61 20.51 -10.85 9.71
N VAL A 62 20.01 -10.84 10.96
CA VAL A 62 19.76 -12.06 11.74
C VAL A 62 18.50 -11.86 12.59
N GLY A 63 17.49 -12.69 12.39
CA GLY A 63 16.26 -12.71 13.18
C GLY A 63 15.09 -11.99 12.53
N TYR A 64 14.05 -11.80 13.33
CA TYR A 64 12.82 -11.15 12.86
C TYR A 64 12.94 -9.64 12.86
N ALA A 65 12.40 -8.99 11.83
CA ALA A 65 12.47 -7.55 11.64
C ALA A 65 11.86 -6.74 12.80
N TRP A 66 10.85 -7.28 13.46
CA TRP A 66 10.18 -6.66 14.60
C TRP A 66 10.97 -6.77 15.93
N LYS A 67 11.94 -7.69 16.02
CA LYS A 67 12.70 -7.95 17.27
C LYS A 67 13.48 -6.71 17.70
N GLY A 68 13.22 -6.25 18.91
CA GLY A 68 13.83 -5.04 19.48
C GLY A 68 13.03 -3.76 19.19
N HIS A 69 11.98 -3.83 18.37
CA HIS A 69 11.07 -2.71 18.12
C HIS A 69 9.81 -2.77 18.99
N PHE A 70 9.30 -3.97 19.24
CA PHE A 70 8.16 -4.17 20.15
C PHE A 70 8.17 -5.58 20.74
N GLU A 71 7.32 -5.80 21.75
CA GLU A 71 7.19 -7.10 22.42
C GLU A 71 6.47 -8.12 21.54
N ASN A 72 6.84 -9.39 21.72
CA ASN A 72 6.22 -10.51 21.00
C ASN A 72 4.79 -10.75 21.50
N ASN A 73 3.80 -10.31 20.75
CA ASN A 73 2.38 -10.46 21.06
C ASN A 73 1.54 -10.83 19.82
N PRO A 74 1.87 -11.91 19.09
CA PRO A 74 1.14 -12.25 17.89
C PRO A 74 -0.34 -12.53 18.17
N PRO A 75 -1.25 -12.13 17.27
CA PRO A 75 -0.99 -11.52 15.98
C PRO A 75 -0.98 -9.98 15.99
N TYR A 76 -0.87 -9.35 17.17
CA TYR A 76 -1.03 -7.90 17.36
C TYR A 76 0.33 -7.20 17.43
N PRO A 77 0.80 -6.56 16.36
CA PRO A 77 1.95 -5.68 16.44
C PRO A 77 1.63 -4.46 17.32
N ALA A 78 2.65 -3.83 17.89
CA ALA A 78 2.45 -2.63 18.68
C ALA A 78 1.94 -1.47 17.80
N ASP A 79 1.11 -0.60 18.38
CA ASP A 79 0.62 0.59 17.68
C ASP A 79 1.68 1.70 17.62
N TRP A 80 2.53 1.78 18.63
CA TRP A 80 3.63 2.72 18.70
C TRP A 80 4.78 2.26 17.77
N HIS A 81 5.46 3.21 17.11
CA HIS A 81 6.46 2.93 16.06
C HIS A 81 5.92 2.06 14.91
N ASN A 82 4.60 1.96 14.79
CA ASN A 82 3.95 1.35 13.65
C ASN A 82 3.50 2.45 12.70
N TYR A 83 4.39 2.81 11.80
CA TYR A 83 4.16 3.89 10.86
C TYR A 83 3.05 3.53 9.87
N ALA A 84 2.28 4.54 9.48
CA ALA A 84 1.27 4.41 8.46
C ALA A 84 1.55 5.35 7.29
N GLY A 85 1.46 4.83 6.08
CA GLY A 85 1.50 5.60 4.85
C GLY A 85 0.17 5.51 4.12
N GLN A 86 -0.42 6.65 3.84
CA GLN A 86 -1.63 6.77 3.04
C GLN A 86 -1.30 7.43 1.71
N TYR A 87 -1.76 6.83 0.63
CA TYR A 87 -1.46 7.22 -0.74
C TYR A 87 -2.75 7.48 -1.50
N ARG A 88 -2.74 8.46 -2.38
CA ARG A 88 -3.85 8.74 -3.28
C ARG A 88 -3.32 9.07 -4.67
N ARG A 89 -4.06 8.64 -5.70
CA ARG A 89 -3.80 9.01 -7.08
C ARG A 89 -5.04 8.91 -7.93
N THR A 90 -5.23 9.86 -8.83
CA THR A 90 -6.21 9.73 -9.90
C THR A 90 -5.60 9.06 -11.13
N PHE A 91 -6.44 8.33 -11.87
CA PHE A 91 -6.09 7.73 -13.15
C PHE A 91 -7.30 7.70 -14.07
N VAL A 92 -7.07 7.64 -15.37
CA VAL A 92 -8.13 7.70 -16.38
C VAL A 92 -8.17 6.39 -17.17
N LEU A 93 -9.36 5.81 -17.25
CA LEU A 93 -9.65 4.69 -18.15
C LEU A 93 -10.49 5.21 -19.32
N ASP A 94 -9.98 5.05 -20.52
CA ASP A 94 -10.66 5.41 -21.76
C ASP A 94 -11.61 4.31 -22.26
N ASP A 95 -12.22 4.54 -23.41
CA ASP A 95 -13.18 3.61 -24.02
C ASP A 95 -12.59 2.24 -24.38
N SER A 96 -11.27 2.13 -24.49
CA SER A 96 -10.60 0.85 -24.80
C SER A 96 -10.69 -0.17 -23.65
N TRP A 97 -11.06 0.28 -22.46
CA TRP A 97 -11.25 -0.54 -21.26
C TRP A 97 -12.69 -1.05 -21.08
N LYS A 98 -13.64 -0.54 -21.86
CA LYS A 98 -15.05 -0.94 -21.76
C LYS A 98 -15.23 -2.44 -21.98
N GLY A 99 -16.00 -3.07 -21.09
CA GLY A 99 -16.33 -4.50 -21.16
C GLY A 99 -15.17 -5.45 -20.87
N LYS A 100 -14.07 -4.94 -20.33
CA LYS A 100 -12.92 -5.75 -19.90
C LYS A 100 -12.91 -5.93 -18.40
N ASP A 101 -12.39 -7.05 -17.96
CA ASP A 101 -11.99 -7.24 -16.56
C ASP A 101 -10.74 -6.42 -16.29
N VAL A 102 -10.77 -5.66 -15.20
CA VAL A 102 -9.69 -4.73 -14.82
C VAL A 102 -9.08 -5.21 -13.51
N PHE A 103 -7.78 -5.44 -13.53
CA PHE A 103 -7.02 -5.87 -12.36
C PHE A 103 -6.00 -4.81 -11.97
N LEU A 104 -5.98 -4.47 -10.69
CA LEU A 104 -4.89 -3.73 -10.09
C LEU A 104 -3.79 -4.72 -9.69
N HIS A 105 -2.57 -4.46 -10.14
CA HIS A 105 -1.39 -5.21 -9.76
C HIS A 105 -0.45 -4.33 -8.93
N ILE A 106 -0.19 -4.75 -7.70
CA ILE A 106 0.79 -4.14 -6.79
C ILE A 106 1.98 -5.09 -6.72
N GLY A 107 3.13 -4.66 -7.22
CA GLY A 107 4.30 -5.51 -7.33
C GLY A 107 4.90 -5.89 -5.97
N SER A 108 4.79 -4.99 -4.99
CA SER A 108 5.24 -5.23 -3.62
C SER A 108 4.73 -4.13 -2.69
N ALA A 109 4.40 -4.48 -1.45
CA ALA A 109 4.13 -3.53 -0.37
C ALA A 109 4.50 -4.15 0.98
N THR A 110 5.38 -3.51 1.73
CA THR A 110 5.82 -3.97 3.04
C THR A 110 5.24 -3.06 4.13
N SER A 111 4.54 -3.61 5.14
CA SER A 111 4.26 -5.03 5.38
C SER A 111 2.92 -5.52 4.84
N ASN A 112 1.99 -4.64 4.60
CA ASN A 112 0.65 -4.92 4.11
C ASN A 112 0.22 -3.87 3.08
N VAL A 113 -0.91 -4.08 2.46
CA VAL A 113 -1.60 -3.06 1.67
C VAL A 113 -3.10 -3.25 1.76
N ARG A 114 -3.82 -2.17 2.04
CA ARG A 114 -5.27 -2.07 1.89
C ARG A 114 -5.59 -1.13 0.75
N VAL A 115 -6.56 -1.51 -0.07
CA VAL A 115 -6.85 -0.87 -1.35
C VAL A 115 -8.29 -0.39 -1.40
N TRP A 116 -8.49 0.86 -1.84
CA TRP A 116 -9.79 1.42 -2.20
C TRP A 116 -9.77 1.97 -3.61
N VAL A 117 -10.87 1.84 -4.30
CA VAL A 117 -11.11 2.46 -5.60
C VAL A 117 -12.44 3.22 -5.56
N ASN A 118 -12.41 4.49 -5.93
CA ASN A 118 -13.58 5.37 -5.93
C ASN A 118 -14.34 5.37 -4.58
N GLY A 119 -13.60 5.38 -3.47
CA GLY A 119 -14.15 5.42 -2.12
C GLY A 119 -14.67 4.08 -1.58
N LYS A 120 -14.51 2.98 -2.31
CA LYS A 120 -14.95 1.64 -1.91
C LYS A 120 -13.77 0.73 -1.67
N GLU A 121 -13.77 0.02 -0.55
CA GLU A 121 -12.74 -0.96 -0.24
C GLU A 121 -12.79 -2.12 -1.25
N VAL A 122 -11.63 -2.42 -1.79
CA VAL A 122 -11.43 -3.50 -2.78
C VAL A 122 -10.90 -4.74 -2.10
N GLY A 123 -9.89 -4.59 -1.24
CA GLY A 123 -9.26 -5.72 -0.58
C GLY A 123 -8.02 -5.35 0.22
N TYR A 124 -7.40 -6.40 0.75
CA TYR A 124 -6.27 -6.33 1.66
C TYR A 124 -5.28 -7.46 1.37
N SER A 125 -3.98 -7.23 1.57
CA SER A 125 -2.93 -8.24 1.51
C SER A 125 -1.88 -7.97 2.58
N GLU A 126 -1.40 -9.02 3.25
CA GLU A 126 -0.26 -9.01 4.18
C GLU A 126 0.95 -9.75 3.62
N ASP A 127 0.91 -10.13 2.36
CA ASP A 127 1.97 -10.90 1.71
C ASP A 127 3.12 -9.98 1.30
N SER A 128 3.82 -9.51 2.32
CA SER A 128 4.92 -8.55 2.22
C SER A 128 5.94 -8.98 1.16
N LYS A 129 6.38 -8.02 0.34
CA LYS A 129 7.37 -8.21 -0.74
C LYS A 129 6.91 -9.08 -1.92
N LEU A 130 5.78 -9.77 -1.82
CA LEU A 130 5.16 -10.46 -2.94
C LEU A 130 4.15 -9.59 -3.66
N GLU A 131 3.82 -9.97 -4.88
CA GLU A 131 2.81 -9.28 -5.66
C GLU A 131 1.41 -9.54 -5.13
N ALA A 132 0.57 -8.50 -5.12
CA ALA A 132 -0.85 -8.60 -4.84
C ALA A 132 -1.66 -8.18 -6.05
N ARG A 133 -2.72 -8.93 -6.36
CA ARG A 133 -3.60 -8.66 -7.49
C ARG A 133 -5.05 -8.57 -7.02
N PHE A 134 -5.70 -7.49 -7.39
CA PHE A 134 -7.09 -7.20 -7.01
C PHE A 134 -7.95 -7.02 -8.25
N ASP A 135 -9.09 -7.71 -8.31
CA ASP A 135 -10.12 -7.45 -9.30
C ASP A 135 -10.85 -6.15 -8.94
N ILE A 136 -10.65 -5.12 -9.76
CA ILE A 136 -11.26 -3.81 -9.57
C ILE A 136 -12.36 -3.51 -10.60
N THR A 137 -12.75 -4.48 -11.42
CA THR A 137 -13.70 -4.33 -12.52
C THR A 137 -14.98 -3.61 -12.11
N ARG A 138 -15.57 -4.01 -10.99
CA ARG A 138 -16.84 -3.42 -10.49
C ARG A 138 -16.68 -2.06 -9.79
N PHE A 139 -15.44 -1.64 -9.54
CA PHE A 139 -15.14 -0.41 -8.79
C PHE A 139 -14.73 0.74 -9.70
N VAL A 140 -14.25 0.45 -10.91
CA VAL A 140 -13.81 1.46 -11.88
C VAL A 140 -14.94 1.91 -12.79
N LYS A 141 -14.77 3.09 -13.36
CA LYS A 141 -15.66 3.67 -14.37
C LYS A 141 -14.85 4.19 -15.54
N ASN A 142 -15.49 4.41 -16.68
CA ASN A 142 -14.88 5.16 -17.77
C ASN A 142 -14.61 6.61 -17.35
N GLY A 143 -13.48 7.15 -17.73
CA GLY A 143 -13.00 8.46 -17.31
C GLY A 143 -12.15 8.38 -16.03
N GLU A 144 -12.21 9.42 -15.22
CA GLU A 144 -11.40 9.57 -14.01
C GLU A 144 -11.84 8.64 -12.89
N ASN A 145 -10.86 8.00 -12.28
CA ASN A 145 -10.97 7.13 -11.12
C ASN A 145 -9.96 7.56 -10.05
N LEU A 146 -10.29 7.33 -8.78
CA LEU A 146 -9.40 7.50 -7.65
C LEU A 146 -8.98 6.15 -7.10
N ILE A 147 -7.69 5.95 -6.90
CA ILE A 147 -7.14 4.86 -6.09
C ILE A 147 -6.58 5.43 -4.79
N ALA A 148 -6.83 4.75 -3.69
CA ALA A 148 -6.23 5.03 -2.41
C ALA A 148 -5.64 3.76 -1.81
N LEU A 149 -4.45 3.88 -1.21
CA LEU A 149 -3.75 2.77 -0.57
C LEU A 149 -3.38 3.16 0.86
N GLU A 150 -3.44 2.18 1.76
CA GLU A 150 -2.94 2.30 3.13
C GLU A 150 -1.96 1.18 3.41
N ILE A 151 -0.80 1.53 3.91
CA ILE A 151 0.31 0.61 4.21
C ILE A 151 0.76 0.88 5.63
N PHE A 152 0.97 -0.18 6.40
CA PHE A 152 1.56 -0.11 7.74
C PHE A 152 2.95 -0.74 7.73
N ARG A 153 3.83 -0.20 8.57
CA ARG A 153 5.16 -0.78 8.75
C ARG A 153 5.09 -2.21 9.28
N TRP A 154 4.19 -2.45 10.24
CA TRP A 154 4.00 -3.75 10.89
C TRP A 154 2.56 -4.22 10.79
N CYS A 155 2.39 -5.51 10.52
CA CYS A 155 1.09 -6.18 10.52
C CYS A 155 1.22 -7.58 11.16
N ALA A 156 0.15 -8.34 11.24
CA ALA A 156 0.20 -9.70 11.78
C ALA A 156 1.19 -10.60 11.04
N GLY A 157 1.29 -10.45 9.70
CA GLY A 157 2.23 -11.17 8.87
C GLY A 157 3.70 -10.92 9.24
N THR A 158 4.02 -9.78 9.80
CA THR A 158 5.40 -9.42 10.21
C THR A 158 6.01 -10.41 11.19
N TYR A 159 5.20 -11.06 12.03
CA TYR A 159 5.67 -12.10 12.96
C TYR A 159 6.18 -13.36 12.25
N LEU A 160 5.76 -13.58 11.02
CA LEU A 160 6.13 -14.75 10.21
C LEU A 160 7.30 -14.43 9.27
N GLU A 161 7.62 -13.16 9.07
CA GLU A 161 8.70 -12.74 8.18
C GLU A 161 10.06 -12.89 8.83
N ASP A 162 10.81 -13.80 8.28
CA ASP A 162 12.18 -14.13 8.62
C ASP A 162 13.12 -13.37 7.67
N GLN A 163 14.08 -12.67 8.20
CA GLN A 163 15.08 -11.97 7.40
C GLN A 163 16.43 -12.66 7.53
N ASP A 164 16.91 -13.18 6.40
CA ASP A 164 18.27 -13.68 6.22
C ASP A 164 18.73 -14.63 7.36
N PHE A 165 17.89 -15.59 7.69
CA PHE A 165 18.13 -16.53 8.77
C PHE A 165 19.07 -17.64 8.31
N TRP A 166 20.30 -17.61 8.78
CA TRP A 166 21.18 -18.76 8.67
C TRP A 166 20.75 -19.86 9.64
N ARG A 167 20.22 -20.93 9.11
CA ARG A 167 19.94 -22.15 9.87
C ARG A 167 21.07 -23.16 9.71
#